data_30dd131f736cf5e36be2b28de80445fc
#
_entry.id   30dd131f736cf5e36be2b28de80445fc
#
_cell.length_a   1.000
_cell.length_b   1.000
_cell.length_c   1.000
_cell.angle_alpha   90.00
_cell.angle_beta   90.00
_cell.angle_gamma   90.00
#
_symmetry.space_group_name_H-M   'P 1'
#
loop_
_entity.id
_entity.type
_entity.pdbx_description
1 polymer ?
#
loop_
_entity_poly.entity_id
_entity_poly.type
_entity_poly.pdbx_seq_one_letter_code
_entity_poly.pdbx_strand_id
1 'polypeptide(L)'
;MVHVLVKRDPDPDERRHSVRIALAPATPAPLYEDARARFGIELVDGWGSTETNVVLSTAVHGAPAGSKGGITPGFDARVVDEHDEEAPRGLPGELVVRSDDPYAFSLGYNRLPEKTVEAWRNLWFHTGDRVVRDADGWFWFVDRLKDSIRRRGENISSYEVEAVLAAHPDVAAAAVVPVPAEEGEDEVLAFVVTRAGAEPSPEDLMAFCEPRLAYFAIPRYVEFLSELPLTPNGKVEKYRLRERGVAASTWDREQAGYALRR
;
A
#
# COMPACT_ATOMS: atom_id res chain seq x y z
N MET A 1 13.25 1.05 -1.48
CA MET A 1 14.75 1.06 -1.40
C MET A 1 15.29 -0.18 -0.70
N VAL A 2 14.90 -0.49 0.55
CA VAL A 2 15.37 -1.68 1.31
C VAL A 2 15.20 -2.97 0.51
N HIS A 3 14.02 -3.17 -0.08
CA HIS A 3 13.73 -4.33 -0.94
C HIS A 3 14.72 -4.52 -2.12
N VAL A 4 15.22 -3.41 -2.69
CA VAL A 4 16.22 -3.46 -3.76
C VAL A 4 17.59 -3.84 -3.21
N LEU A 5 17.94 -3.34 -2.03
CA LEU A 5 19.23 -3.65 -1.39
C LEU A 5 19.28 -5.12 -0.95
N VAL A 6 18.21 -5.61 -0.32
CA VAL A 6 18.14 -7.02 0.15
C VAL A 6 18.16 -8.02 -1.00
N LYS A 7 17.67 -7.65 -2.20
CA LYS A 7 17.71 -8.51 -3.41
C LYS A 7 19.06 -8.55 -4.12
N ARG A 8 20.02 -7.72 -3.75
CA ARG A 8 21.37 -7.79 -4.31
C ARG A 8 22.15 -8.96 -3.72
N ASP A 9 23.12 -9.45 -4.49
CA ASP A 9 24.05 -10.44 -3.96
C ASP A 9 24.79 -9.88 -2.74
N PRO A 10 25.01 -10.67 -1.69
CA PRO A 10 25.75 -10.24 -0.50
C PRO A 10 27.17 -9.77 -0.84
N ASP A 11 27.57 -8.65 -0.23
CA ASP A 11 28.91 -8.09 -0.35
C ASP A 11 29.58 -8.08 1.03
N PRO A 12 30.86 -8.52 1.16
CA PRO A 12 31.61 -8.49 2.42
C PRO A 12 31.67 -7.12 3.08
N ASP A 13 31.55 -6.06 2.31
CA ASP A 13 31.62 -4.69 2.78
C ASP A 13 30.26 -4.05 3.13
N GLU A 14 29.15 -4.80 3.04
CA GLU A 14 27.80 -4.30 3.33
C GLU A 14 27.64 -3.63 4.70
N ARG A 15 28.48 -3.96 5.66
CA ARG A 15 28.51 -3.37 7.01
C ARG A 15 29.53 -2.25 7.19
N ARG A 16 30.27 -1.89 6.13
CA ARG A 16 31.29 -0.82 6.18
C ARG A 16 30.68 0.56 6.00
N HIS A 17 29.80 0.94 6.94
CA HIS A 17 29.15 2.25 6.95
C HIS A 17 28.82 2.67 8.39
N SER A 18 28.46 3.95 8.57
CA SER A 18 28.07 4.51 9.88
C SER A 18 26.56 4.61 10.09
N VAL A 19 25.73 4.13 9.15
CA VAL A 19 24.27 4.18 9.25
C VAL A 19 23.83 3.20 10.32
N ARG A 20 23.07 3.67 11.31
CA ARG A 20 22.50 2.87 12.39
C ARG A 20 21.00 2.68 12.24
N ILE A 21 20.33 3.73 11.75
CA ILE A 21 18.87 3.79 11.61
C ILE A 21 18.55 4.29 10.18
N ALA A 22 17.53 3.71 9.57
CA ALA A 22 17.00 4.16 8.29
C ALA A 22 15.48 4.29 8.35
N LEU A 23 14.97 5.43 7.92
CA LEU A 23 13.53 5.60 7.68
C LEU A 23 13.17 4.88 6.37
N ALA A 24 12.36 3.85 6.48
CA ALA A 24 12.02 2.94 5.39
C ALA A 24 10.50 2.73 5.30
N PRO A 25 9.74 3.75 4.82
CA PRO A 25 8.29 3.64 4.71
C PRO A 25 7.86 2.48 3.82
N ALA A 26 6.76 1.85 4.18
CA ALA A 26 6.14 0.75 3.44
C ALA A 26 7.07 -0.48 3.24
N THR A 27 7.95 -0.73 4.18
CA THR A 27 8.82 -1.91 4.14
C THR A 27 8.08 -3.12 4.72
N PRO A 28 7.95 -4.25 3.99
CA PRO A 28 7.37 -5.48 4.50
C PRO A 28 8.10 -6.00 5.75
N ALA A 29 7.34 -6.55 6.71
CA ALA A 29 7.87 -7.03 7.99
C ALA A 29 9.09 -7.97 7.88
N PRO A 30 9.14 -8.96 6.96
CA PRO A 30 10.32 -9.84 6.84
C PRO A 30 11.63 -9.11 6.54
N LEU A 31 11.56 -7.97 5.80
CA LEU A 31 12.76 -7.24 5.41
C LEU A 31 13.42 -6.46 6.55
N TYR A 32 12.76 -6.33 7.71
CA TYR A 32 13.36 -5.71 8.91
C TYR A 32 14.50 -6.58 9.46
N GLU A 33 14.26 -7.89 9.54
CA GLU A 33 15.26 -8.83 10.00
C GLU A 33 16.41 -8.97 8.99
N ASP A 34 16.10 -9.03 7.69
CA ASP A 34 17.10 -9.06 6.63
C ASP A 34 18.00 -7.83 6.65
N ALA A 35 17.42 -6.62 6.81
CA ALA A 35 18.19 -5.38 6.88
C ALA A 35 19.11 -5.35 8.12
N ARG A 36 18.61 -5.81 9.26
CA ARG A 36 19.40 -5.93 10.48
C ARG A 36 20.53 -6.95 10.32
N ALA A 37 20.24 -8.14 9.77
CA ALA A 37 21.20 -9.24 9.62
C ALA A 37 22.29 -8.89 8.59
N ARG A 38 21.93 -8.32 7.44
CA ARG A 38 22.88 -8.02 6.36
C ARG A 38 23.63 -6.72 6.59
N PHE A 39 22.92 -5.63 6.89
CA PHE A 39 23.50 -4.29 6.92
C PHE A 39 23.76 -3.78 8.34
N GLY A 40 23.21 -4.39 9.38
CA GLY A 40 23.31 -3.89 10.75
C GLY A 40 22.52 -2.61 10.99
N ILE A 41 21.48 -2.36 10.18
CA ILE A 41 20.64 -1.16 10.20
C ILE A 41 19.31 -1.46 10.87
N GLU A 42 18.89 -0.61 11.81
CA GLU A 42 17.55 -0.61 12.37
C GLU A 42 16.61 0.15 11.41
N LEU A 43 15.54 -0.51 10.98
CA LEU A 43 14.53 0.15 10.17
C LEU A 43 13.46 0.80 11.04
N VAL A 44 13.11 2.02 10.72
CA VAL A 44 11.99 2.76 11.29
C VAL A 44 10.99 3.03 10.19
N ASP A 45 9.74 2.71 10.43
CA ASP A 45 8.61 3.05 9.56
C ASP A 45 7.71 4.08 10.25
N GLY A 46 6.71 4.55 9.56
CA GLY A 46 5.71 5.47 10.07
C GLY A 46 4.69 5.83 9.00
N TRP A 47 3.76 6.65 9.41
CA TRP A 47 2.80 7.24 8.51
C TRP A 47 2.86 8.77 8.63
N GLY A 48 2.84 9.43 7.50
CA GLY A 48 2.79 10.88 7.38
C GLY A 48 2.57 11.30 5.93
N SER A 49 2.22 12.53 5.75
CA SER A 49 1.99 13.13 4.44
C SER A 49 2.62 14.53 4.36
N THR A 50 2.61 15.10 3.17
CA THR A 50 3.04 16.49 2.97
C THR A 50 2.18 17.46 3.77
N GLU A 51 0.91 17.10 3.98
CA GLU A 51 -0.07 17.90 4.70
C GLU A 51 0.10 17.84 6.21
N THR A 52 0.65 16.73 6.77
CA THR A 52 0.53 16.43 8.20
C THR A 52 1.82 16.16 8.94
N ASN A 53 2.98 16.12 8.26
CA ASN A 53 4.21 15.58 8.84
C ASN A 53 4.07 14.08 9.24
N VAL A 54 4.95 13.58 10.11
CA VAL A 54 4.98 12.18 10.57
C VAL A 54 4.13 12.05 11.83
N VAL A 55 2.88 11.61 11.64
CA VAL A 55 1.89 11.46 12.72
C VAL A 55 2.02 10.12 13.46
N LEU A 56 2.37 9.05 12.73
CA LEU A 56 2.60 7.73 13.33
C LEU A 56 4.05 7.30 13.11
N SER A 57 4.63 6.62 14.08
CA SER A 57 6.03 6.15 13.98
C SER A 57 6.28 4.87 14.75
N THR A 58 7.07 3.96 14.18
CA THR A 58 7.63 2.79 14.88
C THR A 58 8.82 3.13 15.77
N ALA A 59 9.29 4.38 15.73
CA ALA A 59 10.22 4.89 16.75
C ALA A 59 9.58 4.96 18.13
N VAL A 60 8.25 4.91 18.24
CA VAL A 60 7.54 4.64 19.51
C VAL A 60 7.93 3.24 19.99
N HIS A 61 8.44 3.15 21.19
CA HIS A 61 9.05 1.94 21.72
C HIS A 61 8.07 0.75 21.76
N GLY A 62 8.52 -0.38 21.23
CA GLY A 62 7.76 -1.63 21.20
C GLY A 62 6.86 -1.83 19.99
N ALA A 63 6.89 -0.93 19.01
CA ALA A 63 6.08 -1.06 17.80
C ALA A 63 6.49 -2.29 16.97
N PRO A 64 5.52 -3.12 16.54
CA PRO A 64 5.81 -4.31 15.73
C PRO A 64 6.33 -3.94 14.35
N ALA A 65 7.23 -4.76 13.79
CA ALA A 65 7.69 -4.62 12.41
C ALA A 65 6.52 -4.74 11.42
N GLY A 66 6.48 -3.85 10.42
CA GLY A 66 5.40 -3.78 9.43
C GLY A 66 4.19 -2.94 9.86
N SER A 67 4.06 -2.59 11.15
CA SER A 67 3.08 -1.58 11.59
C SER A 67 3.52 -0.18 11.16
N LYS A 68 2.61 0.79 11.24
CA LYS A 68 2.94 2.23 11.14
C LYS A 68 3.30 2.83 12.51
N GLY A 69 3.33 1.99 13.55
CA GLY A 69 3.68 2.38 14.90
C GLY A 69 2.55 3.02 15.69
N GLY A 70 2.93 3.78 16.70
CA GLY A 70 2.05 4.53 17.57
C GLY A 70 2.01 6.02 17.20
N ILE A 71 1.15 6.76 17.88
CA ILE A 71 0.96 8.20 17.67
C ILE A 71 2.20 8.96 18.17
N THR A 72 2.77 9.80 17.32
CA THR A 72 3.89 10.69 17.65
C THR A 72 3.40 11.78 18.63
N PRO A 73 4.17 12.14 19.67
CA PRO A 73 3.80 13.21 20.59
C PRO A 73 3.48 14.53 19.87
N GLY A 74 2.40 15.20 20.31
CA GLY A 74 1.89 16.43 19.69
C GLY A 74 0.88 16.20 18.57
N PHE A 75 0.56 14.93 18.29
CA PHE A 75 -0.50 14.57 17.34
C PHE A 75 -1.59 13.74 18.00
N ASP A 76 -2.75 13.73 17.38
CA ASP A 76 -3.86 12.83 17.68
C ASP A 76 -4.29 12.11 16.41
N ALA A 77 -4.70 10.85 16.54
CA ALA A 77 -5.09 10.00 15.42
C ALA A 77 -6.22 9.06 15.80
N ARG A 78 -7.21 8.95 14.94
CA ARG A 78 -8.34 8.01 15.08
C ARG A 78 -8.52 7.21 13.81
N VAL A 79 -9.18 6.08 13.96
CA VAL A 79 -9.72 5.29 12.86
C VAL A 79 -11.23 5.48 12.90
N VAL A 80 -11.82 5.98 11.82
CA VAL A 80 -13.26 6.30 11.78
C VAL A 80 -13.95 5.56 10.64
N ASP A 81 -15.25 5.35 10.81
CA ASP A 81 -16.13 4.79 9.78
C ASP A 81 -16.64 5.89 8.81
N GLU A 82 -17.61 5.54 7.96
CA GLU A 82 -18.22 6.43 6.98
C GLU A 82 -19.07 7.56 7.59
N HIS A 83 -19.39 7.46 8.88
CA HIS A 83 -20.13 8.46 9.64
C HIS A 83 -19.23 9.33 10.53
N ASP A 84 -17.89 9.20 10.38
CA ASP A 84 -16.87 9.84 11.21
C ASP A 84 -16.93 9.41 12.69
N GLU A 85 -17.54 8.26 13.00
CA GLU A 85 -17.53 7.65 14.32
C GLU A 85 -16.31 6.73 14.49
N GLU A 86 -15.75 6.66 15.72
CA GLU A 86 -14.54 5.86 15.96
C GLU A 86 -14.84 4.37 15.76
N ALA A 87 -14.14 3.76 14.81
CA ALA A 87 -14.25 2.33 14.50
C ALA A 87 -13.73 1.46 15.67
N PRO A 88 -14.38 0.34 15.97
CA PRO A 88 -13.89 -0.62 16.96
C PRO A 88 -12.46 -1.07 16.65
N ARG A 89 -11.67 -1.34 17.70
CA ARG A 89 -10.31 -1.89 17.56
C ARG A 89 -10.33 -3.18 16.74
N GLY A 90 -9.38 -3.31 15.82
CA GLY A 90 -9.27 -4.44 14.91
C GLY A 90 -10.12 -4.32 13.64
N LEU A 91 -11.02 -3.34 13.53
CA LEU A 91 -11.76 -3.07 12.30
C LEU A 91 -11.11 -1.96 11.49
N PRO A 92 -11.13 -2.06 10.15
CA PRO A 92 -10.57 -1.06 9.26
C PRO A 92 -11.49 0.16 9.13
N GLY A 93 -10.89 1.36 9.11
CA GLY A 93 -11.58 2.62 8.87
C GLY A 93 -10.63 3.67 8.29
N GLU A 94 -11.11 4.88 8.05
CA GLU A 94 -10.27 5.99 7.61
C GLU A 94 -9.40 6.48 8.76
N LEU A 95 -8.11 6.69 8.48
CA LEU A 95 -7.24 7.41 9.39
C LEU A 95 -7.57 8.90 9.32
N VAL A 96 -7.98 9.47 10.47
CA VAL A 96 -8.14 10.92 10.62
C VAL A 96 -7.16 11.42 11.66
N VAL A 97 -6.57 12.57 11.42
CA VAL A 97 -5.47 13.08 12.24
C VAL A 97 -5.65 14.57 12.55
N ARG A 98 -5.09 15.00 13.67
CA ARG A 98 -4.95 16.41 14.04
C ARG A 98 -3.69 16.62 14.86
N SER A 99 -3.30 17.87 15.07
CA SER A 99 -2.16 18.26 15.89
C SER A 99 -2.58 19.31 16.92
N ASP A 100 -1.91 19.28 18.07
CA ASP A 100 -1.97 20.33 19.09
C ASP A 100 -1.09 21.52 18.69
N ASP A 101 -0.12 21.32 17.78
CA ASP A 101 0.74 22.38 17.24
C ASP A 101 0.06 23.02 16.01
N PRO A 102 -0.26 24.33 16.06
CA PRO A 102 -0.95 25.03 14.96
C PRO A 102 -0.11 25.09 13.66
N TYR A 103 1.17 24.83 13.70
CA TYR A 103 2.09 24.89 12.55
C TYR A 103 2.50 23.51 12.01
N ALA A 104 2.00 22.44 12.61
CA ALA A 104 2.40 21.09 12.22
C ALA A 104 1.80 20.65 10.89
N PHE A 105 0.64 21.21 10.52
CA PHE A 105 -0.08 20.85 9.29
C PHE A 105 0.02 21.94 8.22
N SER A 106 -0.18 21.55 6.97
CA SER A 106 -0.25 22.48 5.85
C SER A 106 -1.41 23.46 5.99
N LEU A 107 -1.28 24.64 5.40
CA LEU A 107 -2.36 25.64 5.36
C LEU A 107 -3.51 25.26 4.42
N GLY A 108 -3.36 24.19 3.65
CA GLY A 108 -4.34 23.72 2.68
C GLY A 108 -3.77 23.57 1.27
N TYR A 109 -4.63 23.22 0.33
CA TYR A 109 -4.25 22.97 -1.08
C TYR A 109 -4.23 24.26 -1.89
N ASN A 110 -3.11 24.53 -2.54
CA ASN A 110 -2.91 25.74 -3.33
C ASN A 110 -3.95 25.85 -4.46
N ARG A 111 -4.73 26.94 -4.46
CA ARG A 111 -5.81 27.23 -5.43
C ARG A 111 -6.93 26.17 -5.49
N LEU A 112 -7.09 25.37 -4.43
CA LEU A 112 -8.12 24.34 -4.32
C LEU A 112 -8.83 24.44 -2.94
N PRO A 113 -9.52 25.54 -2.66
CA PRO A 113 -10.15 25.77 -1.35
C PRO A 113 -11.21 24.72 -1.02
N GLU A 114 -12.00 24.27 -2.01
CA GLU A 114 -13.02 23.24 -1.83
C GLU A 114 -12.38 21.91 -1.37
N LYS A 115 -11.24 21.54 -1.94
CA LYS A 115 -10.48 20.34 -1.54
C LYS A 115 -9.90 20.48 -0.12
N THR A 116 -9.53 21.68 0.27
CA THR A 116 -9.09 21.94 1.63
C THR A 116 -10.23 21.74 2.63
N VAL A 117 -11.40 22.29 2.33
CA VAL A 117 -12.60 22.12 3.19
C VAL A 117 -13.02 20.65 3.25
N GLU A 118 -13.02 19.94 2.12
CA GLU A 118 -13.34 18.52 2.04
C GLU A 118 -12.42 17.67 2.93
N ALA A 119 -11.10 17.98 2.91
CA ALA A 119 -10.12 17.27 3.70
C ALA A 119 -10.20 17.56 5.22
N TRP A 120 -10.78 18.69 5.61
CA TRP A 120 -10.90 19.11 7.01
C TRP A 120 -12.35 19.04 7.52
N ARG A 121 -12.92 17.83 7.53
CA ARG A 121 -14.25 17.61 8.10
C ARG A 121 -14.15 17.36 9.61
N ASN A 122 -15.17 17.80 10.35
CA ASN A 122 -15.34 17.56 11.79
C ASN A 122 -14.08 17.91 12.63
N LEU A 123 -13.30 18.93 12.19
CA LEU A 123 -12.05 19.35 12.84
C LEU A 123 -10.93 18.30 12.82
N TRP A 124 -11.00 17.34 11.90
CA TRP A 124 -9.99 16.35 11.64
C TRP A 124 -9.53 16.44 10.17
N PHE A 125 -8.25 16.20 9.95
CA PHE A 125 -7.73 16.01 8.59
C PHE A 125 -7.99 14.57 8.15
N HIS A 126 -8.81 14.42 7.13
CA HIS A 126 -9.15 13.15 6.48
C HIS A 126 -8.08 12.77 5.51
N THR A 127 -7.37 11.69 5.79
CA THR A 127 -6.17 11.32 5.05
C THR A 127 -6.46 10.59 3.74
N GLY A 128 -7.65 10.01 3.63
CA GLY A 128 -8.00 9.09 2.55
C GLY A 128 -7.26 7.75 2.62
N ASP A 129 -6.57 7.47 3.73
CA ASP A 129 -5.87 6.21 3.97
C ASP A 129 -6.66 5.33 4.93
N ARG A 130 -6.87 4.08 4.55
CA ARG A 130 -7.55 3.07 5.35
C ARG A 130 -6.55 2.33 6.22
N VAL A 131 -6.82 2.28 7.52
CA VAL A 131 -5.95 1.63 8.50
C VAL A 131 -6.76 0.80 9.48
N VAL A 132 -6.08 -0.10 10.18
CA VAL A 132 -6.59 -0.80 11.37
C VAL A 132 -5.80 -0.32 12.56
N ARG A 133 -6.47 -0.03 13.68
CA ARG A 133 -5.83 0.12 14.99
C ARG A 133 -6.07 -1.13 15.81
N ASP A 134 -5.02 -1.87 16.15
CA ASP A 134 -5.13 -3.12 16.89
C ASP A 134 -5.45 -2.92 18.38
N ALA A 135 -5.58 -4.03 19.11
CA ALA A 135 -5.87 -4.02 20.55
C ALA A 135 -4.78 -3.33 21.37
N ASP A 136 -3.53 -3.44 20.96
CA ASP A 136 -2.37 -2.84 21.62
C ASP A 136 -2.19 -1.36 21.26
N GLY A 137 -2.96 -0.86 20.27
CA GLY A 137 -2.97 0.54 19.86
C GLY A 137 -2.07 0.87 18.67
N TRP A 138 -1.44 -0.13 18.06
CA TRP A 138 -0.62 0.04 16.87
C TRP A 138 -1.47 0.19 15.62
N PHE A 139 -0.99 1.01 14.67
CA PHE A 139 -1.67 1.27 13.42
C PHE A 139 -1.08 0.43 12.30
N TRP A 140 -1.96 -0.15 11.49
CA TRP A 140 -1.62 -1.00 10.34
C TRP A 140 -2.25 -0.44 9.09
N PHE A 141 -1.43 -0.13 8.09
CA PHE A 141 -1.93 0.37 6.81
C PHE A 141 -2.62 -0.76 6.04
N VAL A 142 -3.81 -0.48 5.54
CA VAL A 142 -4.60 -1.42 4.73
C VAL A 142 -4.54 -1.03 3.27
N ASP A 143 -5.02 0.18 2.92
CA ASP A 143 -5.02 0.69 1.55
C ASP A 143 -5.40 2.19 1.55
N ARG A 144 -5.45 2.77 0.36
CA ARG A 144 -6.13 4.03 0.14
C ARG A 144 -7.62 3.82 -0.07
N LEU A 145 -8.47 4.68 0.48
CA LEU A 145 -9.93 4.57 0.31
C LEU A 145 -10.33 4.53 -1.17
N LYS A 146 -9.71 5.37 -2.01
CA LYS A 146 -9.97 5.44 -3.45
C LYS A 146 -9.36 4.30 -4.28
N ASP A 147 -8.47 3.51 -3.70
CA ASP A 147 -7.79 2.40 -4.36
C ASP A 147 -8.31 1.04 -3.85
N SER A 148 -9.13 1.04 -2.79
CA SER A 148 -9.83 -0.13 -2.27
C SER A 148 -10.82 -0.65 -3.33
N ILE A 149 -10.81 -1.95 -3.56
CA ILE A 149 -11.63 -2.63 -4.57
C ILE A 149 -12.79 -3.30 -3.87
N ARG A 150 -14.03 -3.00 -4.29
CA ARG A 150 -15.24 -3.62 -3.76
C ARG A 150 -15.70 -4.72 -4.70
N ARG A 151 -15.57 -5.98 -4.30
CA ARG A 151 -15.91 -7.13 -5.13
C ARG A 151 -16.75 -8.13 -4.38
N ARG A 152 -17.97 -8.39 -4.88
CA ARG A 152 -18.91 -9.41 -4.32
C ARG A 152 -19.13 -9.27 -2.81
N GLY A 153 -19.26 -8.02 -2.36
CA GLY A 153 -19.43 -7.68 -0.95
C GLY A 153 -18.14 -7.63 -0.13
N GLU A 154 -16.99 -8.04 -0.69
CA GLU A 154 -15.70 -8.03 -0.02
C GLU A 154 -14.89 -6.77 -0.35
N ASN A 155 -14.14 -6.26 0.62
CA ASN A 155 -13.19 -5.18 0.41
C ASN A 155 -11.79 -5.76 0.22
N ILE A 156 -11.20 -5.52 -0.94
CA ILE A 156 -9.87 -6.00 -1.32
C ILE A 156 -8.89 -4.85 -1.24
N SER A 157 -7.77 -5.08 -0.57
CA SER A 157 -6.65 -4.16 -0.56
C SER A 157 -5.85 -4.30 -1.85
N SER A 158 -5.82 -3.24 -2.66
CA SER A 158 -4.93 -3.20 -3.83
C SER A 158 -3.47 -3.35 -3.44
N TYR A 159 -3.08 -2.80 -2.30
CA TYR A 159 -1.73 -2.88 -1.75
C TYR A 159 -1.33 -4.32 -1.41
N GLU A 160 -2.24 -5.11 -0.81
CA GLU A 160 -1.99 -6.52 -0.50
C GLU A 160 -1.74 -7.34 -1.77
N VAL A 161 -2.59 -7.16 -2.78
CA VAL A 161 -2.44 -7.86 -4.06
C VAL A 161 -1.14 -7.46 -4.76
N GLU A 162 -0.80 -6.17 -4.76
CA GLU A 162 0.47 -5.66 -5.30
C GLU A 162 1.68 -6.26 -4.59
N ALA A 163 1.64 -6.36 -3.26
CA ALA A 163 2.73 -6.92 -2.47
C ALA A 163 2.97 -8.39 -2.81
N VAL A 164 1.91 -9.17 -3.00
CA VAL A 164 2.01 -10.58 -3.41
C VAL A 164 2.56 -10.69 -4.83
N LEU A 165 2.03 -9.93 -5.80
CA LEU A 165 2.55 -9.94 -7.18
C LEU A 165 4.02 -9.51 -7.25
N ALA A 166 4.41 -8.47 -6.51
CA ALA A 166 5.80 -8.01 -6.46
C ALA A 166 6.77 -9.01 -5.81
N ALA A 167 6.25 -9.94 -5.00
CA ALA A 167 7.06 -11.02 -4.43
C ALA A 167 7.38 -12.13 -5.45
N HIS A 168 6.68 -12.20 -6.58
CA HIS A 168 7.01 -13.15 -7.66
C HIS A 168 8.42 -12.89 -8.20
N PRO A 169 9.25 -13.93 -8.42
CA PRO A 169 10.63 -13.76 -8.86
C PRO A 169 10.78 -13.00 -10.18
N ASP A 170 9.84 -13.17 -11.11
CA ASP A 170 9.88 -12.59 -12.44
C ASP A 170 9.20 -11.21 -12.54
N VAL A 171 8.59 -10.72 -11.46
CA VAL A 171 7.94 -9.42 -11.42
C VAL A 171 8.90 -8.35 -10.93
N ALA A 172 9.04 -7.28 -11.71
CA ALA A 172 9.79 -6.09 -11.34
C ALA A 172 8.94 -5.10 -10.56
N ALA A 173 7.69 -4.89 -11.02
CA ALA A 173 6.72 -4.01 -10.38
C ALA A 173 5.29 -4.46 -10.71
N ALA A 174 4.35 -4.17 -9.81
CA ALA A 174 2.93 -4.38 -10.03
C ALA A 174 2.13 -3.19 -9.51
N ALA A 175 1.00 -2.92 -10.17
CA ALA A 175 0.00 -1.96 -9.71
C ALA A 175 -1.40 -2.55 -9.92
N VAL A 176 -2.25 -2.42 -8.92
CA VAL A 176 -3.59 -3.00 -8.92
C VAL A 176 -4.63 -1.90 -8.77
N VAL A 177 -5.66 -1.96 -9.59
CA VAL A 177 -6.74 -0.97 -9.60
C VAL A 177 -8.11 -1.65 -9.70
N PRO A 178 -9.16 -1.01 -9.16
CA PRO A 178 -10.53 -1.38 -9.44
C PRO A 178 -10.87 -1.08 -10.90
N VAL A 179 -11.65 -1.95 -11.53
CA VAL A 179 -12.34 -1.69 -12.78
C VAL A 179 -13.80 -2.08 -12.63
N PRO A 180 -14.74 -1.33 -13.21
CA PRO A 180 -16.17 -1.64 -13.11
C PRO A 180 -16.48 -3.05 -13.63
N ALA A 181 -17.25 -3.81 -12.88
CA ALA A 181 -17.81 -5.10 -13.29
C ALA A 181 -19.23 -4.94 -13.87
N GLU A 182 -19.66 -5.91 -14.66
CA GLU A 182 -21.02 -5.92 -15.23
C GLU A 182 -22.10 -5.97 -14.14
N GLU A 183 -21.80 -6.55 -12.98
CA GLU A 183 -22.72 -6.72 -11.85
C GLU A 183 -22.76 -5.52 -10.89
N GLY A 184 -22.15 -4.38 -11.24
CA GLY A 184 -22.29 -3.10 -10.51
C GLY A 184 -21.30 -2.88 -9.36
N GLU A 185 -20.39 -3.83 -9.07
CA GLU A 185 -19.24 -3.66 -8.19
C GLU A 185 -17.94 -3.57 -9.01
N ASP A 186 -16.80 -3.77 -8.38
CA ASP A 186 -15.50 -3.75 -9.05
C ASP A 186 -14.99 -5.16 -9.37
N GLU A 187 -14.07 -5.24 -10.34
CA GLU A 187 -13.17 -6.35 -10.55
C GLU A 187 -11.71 -5.92 -10.36
N VAL A 188 -10.86 -6.89 -10.08
CA VAL A 188 -9.44 -6.65 -9.82
C VAL A 188 -8.66 -6.70 -11.13
N LEU A 189 -8.05 -5.57 -11.51
CA LEU A 189 -7.12 -5.48 -12.65
C LEU A 189 -5.69 -5.23 -12.14
N ALA A 190 -4.79 -6.15 -12.49
CA ALA A 190 -3.38 -6.06 -12.20
C ALA A 190 -2.58 -5.66 -13.44
N PHE A 191 -1.79 -4.60 -13.32
CA PHE A 191 -0.76 -4.22 -14.28
C PHE A 191 0.59 -4.71 -13.78
N VAL A 192 1.30 -5.45 -14.60
CA VAL A 192 2.55 -6.12 -14.22
C VAL A 192 3.68 -5.71 -15.15
N VAL A 193 4.81 -5.32 -14.57
CA VAL A 193 6.07 -5.13 -15.28
C VAL A 193 6.98 -6.30 -14.93
N THR A 194 7.47 -7.03 -15.92
CA THR A 194 8.36 -8.17 -15.72
C THR A 194 9.82 -7.75 -15.60
N ARG A 195 10.63 -8.59 -15.01
CA ARG A 195 12.09 -8.40 -15.02
C ARG A 195 12.66 -8.62 -16.42
N ALA A 196 13.79 -8.01 -16.68
CA ALA A 196 14.47 -8.20 -17.96
C ALA A 196 14.75 -9.68 -18.24
N GLY A 197 14.26 -10.18 -19.39
CA GLY A 197 14.42 -11.57 -19.80
C GLY A 197 13.45 -12.56 -19.16
N ALA A 198 12.52 -12.10 -18.33
CA ALA A 198 11.45 -12.93 -17.75
C ALA A 198 10.15 -12.75 -18.54
N GLU A 199 9.47 -13.85 -18.80
CA GLU A 199 8.19 -13.90 -19.53
C GLU A 199 7.20 -14.83 -18.79
N PRO A 200 6.80 -14.50 -17.54
CA PRO A 200 5.81 -15.30 -16.83
C PRO A 200 4.47 -15.22 -17.56
N SER A 201 3.75 -16.34 -17.63
CA SER A 201 2.38 -16.32 -18.11
C SER A 201 1.44 -15.70 -17.07
N PRO A 202 0.25 -15.19 -17.44
CA PRO A 202 -0.76 -14.78 -16.47
C PRO A 202 -1.15 -15.92 -15.51
N GLU A 203 -1.21 -17.15 -16.01
CA GLU A 203 -1.51 -18.35 -15.24
C GLU A 203 -0.45 -18.64 -14.17
N ASP A 204 0.83 -18.40 -14.45
CA ASP A 204 1.92 -18.54 -13.47
C ASP A 204 1.73 -17.54 -12.32
N LEU A 205 1.33 -16.30 -12.64
CA LEU A 205 1.03 -15.29 -11.64
C LEU A 205 -0.19 -15.68 -10.80
N MET A 206 -1.24 -16.24 -11.40
CA MET A 206 -2.41 -16.73 -10.67
C MET A 206 -2.04 -17.87 -9.72
N ALA A 207 -1.31 -18.87 -10.22
CA ALA A 207 -0.83 -19.98 -9.40
C ALA A 207 0.05 -19.52 -8.22
N PHE A 208 0.81 -18.45 -8.41
CA PHE A 208 1.59 -17.84 -7.33
C PHE A 208 0.72 -17.11 -6.31
N CYS A 209 -0.36 -16.46 -6.75
CA CYS A 209 -1.30 -15.74 -5.88
C CYS A 209 -2.19 -16.67 -5.06
N GLU A 210 -2.63 -17.82 -5.61
CA GLU A 210 -3.60 -18.73 -4.99
C GLU A 210 -3.29 -19.11 -3.53
N PRO A 211 -2.06 -19.51 -3.15
CA PRO A 211 -1.76 -19.87 -1.76
C PRO A 211 -1.51 -18.64 -0.85
N ARG A 212 -1.56 -17.42 -1.38
CA ARG A 212 -1.11 -16.19 -0.70
C ARG A 212 -2.20 -15.14 -0.54
N LEU A 213 -3.25 -15.21 -1.34
CA LEU A 213 -4.38 -14.28 -1.32
C LEU A 213 -5.69 -15.03 -1.08
N ALA A 214 -6.65 -14.34 -0.49
CA ALA A 214 -8.01 -14.83 -0.50
C ALA A 214 -8.51 -14.97 -1.95
N TYR A 215 -9.31 -15.98 -2.23
CA TYR A 215 -9.76 -16.31 -3.59
C TYR A 215 -10.45 -15.13 -4.31
N PHE A 216 -11.17 -14.30 -3.55
CA PHE A 216 -11.85 -13.13 -4.08
C PHE A 216 -10.89 -11.98 -4.42
N ALA A 217 -9.68 -11.96 -3.83
CA ALA A 217 -8.66 -10.93 -4.06
C ALA A 217 -7.75 -11.26 -5.25
N ILE A 218 -7.80 -12.50 -5.76
CA ILE A 218 -7.00 -12.89 -6.94
C ILE A 218 -7.48 -12.12 -8.17
N PRO A 219 -6.59 -11.47 -8.93
CA PRO A 219 -6.96 -10.69 -10.10
C PRO A 219 -7.80 -11.47 -11.12
N ARG A 220 -8.86 -10.85 -11.64
CA ARG A 220 -9.53 -11.33 -12.84
C ARG A 220 -8.74 -10.97 -14.08
N TYR A 221 -8.26 -9.73 -14.11
CA TYR A 221 -7.57 -9.17 -15.26
C TYR A 221 -6.09 -8.97 -15.00
N VAL A 222 -5.26 -9.31 -15.99
CA VAL A 222 -3.81 -9.06 -15.97
C VAL A 222 -3.39 -8.41 -17.28
N GLU A 223 -2.63 -7.32 -17.17
CA GLU A 223 -2.03 -6.67 -18.32
C GLU A 223 -0.53 -6.45 -18.07
N PHE A 224 0.30 -6.92 -19.01
CA PHE A 224 1.73 -6.68 -18.96
C PHE A 224 2.06 -5.34 -19.62
N LEU A 225 2.86 -4.55 -18.92
CA LEU A 225 3.35 -3.25 -19.40
C LEU A 225 4.88 -3.25 -19.42
N SER A 226 5.46 -2.46 -20.33
CA SER A 226 6.91 -2.21 -20.33
C SER A 226 7.35 -1.38 -19.11
N GLU A 227 6.47 -0.46 -18.65
CA GLU A 227 6.69 0.38 -17.48
C GLU A 227 5.35 0.83 -16.88
N LEU A 228 5.32 1.12 -15.58
CA LEU A 228 4.19 1.77 -14.92
C LEU A 228 4.27 3.29 -15.08
N PRO A 229 3.14 3.99 -15.19
CA PRO A 229 3.13 5.45 -15.17
C PRO A 229 3.54 5.93 -13.77
N LEU A 230 4.60 6.74 -13.71
CA LEU A 230 5.15 7.24 -12.46
C LEU A 230 5.09 8.77 -12.40
N THR A 231 4.81 9.29 -11.22
CA THR A 231 5.05 10.71 -10.91
C THR A 231 6.55 11.01 -10.95
N PRO A 232 6.96 12.30 -11.04
CA PRO A 232 8.37 12.68 -10.95
C PRO A 232 9.09 12.16 -9.69
N ASN A 233 8.34 11.88 -8.62
CA ASN A 233 8.85 11.33 -7.36
C ASN A 233 8.81 9.80 -7.30
N GLY A 234 8.54 9.11 -8.42
CA GLY A 234 8.56 7.65 -8.52
C GLY A 234 7.35 6.93 -7.93
N LYS A 235 6.23 7.63 -7.64
CA LYS A 235 4.98 7.00 -7.22
C LYS A 235 4.13 6.62 -8.43
N VAL A 236 3.50 5.44 -8.39
CA VAL A 236 2.60 5.00 -9.46
C VAL A 236 1.37 5.91 -9.55
N GLU A 237 1.08 6.38 -10.76
CA GLU A 237 -0.10 7.18 -11.08
C GLU A 237 -1.31 6.25 -11.37
N LYS A 238 -1.85 5.60 -10.33
CA LYS A 238 -2.96 4.64 -10.46
C LYS A 238 -4.19 5.21 -11.20
N TYR A 239 -4.41 6.52 -11.14
CA TYR A 239 -5.54 7.14 -11.86
C TYR A 239 -5.43 6.93 -13.39
N ARG A 240 -4.21 6.97 -13.96
CA ARG A 240 -4.00 6.68 -15.39
C ARG A 240 -4.28 5.22 -15.72
N LEU A 241 -3.95 4.31 -14.80
CA LEU A 241 -4.23 2.89 -14.97
C LEU A 241 -5.73 2.61 -14.91
N ARG A 242 -6.47 3.30 -14.01
CA ARG A 242 -7.93 3.23 -13.97
C ARG A 242 -8.57 3.79 -15.24
N GLU A 243 -8.08 4.93 -15.75
CA GLU A 243 -8.56 5.52 -17.02
C GLU A 243 -8.30 4.59 -18.22
N ARG A 244 -7.18 3.86 -18.20
CA ARG A 244 -6.86 2.86 -19.23
C ARG A 244 -7.86 1.69 -19.19
N GLY A 245 -8.23 1.23 -18.01
CA GLY A 245 -9.18 0.14 -17.82
C GLY A 245 -8.73 -1.18 -18.47
N VAL A 246 -9.71 -2.03 -18.77
CA VAL A 246 -9.50 -3.31 -19.48
C VAL A 246 -9.36 -3.03 -20.97
N ALA A 247 -8.20 -3.36 -21.55
CA ALA A 247 -7.89 -3.20 -22.97
C ALA A 247 -8.01 -4.55 -23.72
N ALA A 248 -7.95 -4.51 -25.05
CA ALA A 248 -7.99 -5.75 -25.86
C ALA A 248 -6.79 -6.69 -25.62
N SER A 249 -5.68 -6.15 -25.11
CA SER A 249 -4.48 -6.90 -24.72
C SER A 249 -4.54 -7.47 -23.32
N THR A 250 -5.54 -7.09 -22.52
CA THR A 250 -5.68 -7.54 -21.15
C THR A 250 -6.15 -9.00 -21.13
N TRP A 251 -5.40 -9.85 -20.44
CA TRP A 251 -5.81 -11.23 -20.21
C TRP A 251 -6.96 -11.28 -19.19
N ASP A 252 -8.02 -12.03 -19.52
CA ASP A 252 -9.16 -12.27 -18.64
C ASP A 252 -9.16 -13.73 -18.20
N ARG A 253 -9.01 -13.95 -16.91
CA ARG A 253 -8.99 -15.27 -16.26
C ARG A 253 -10.22 -16.11 -16.60
N GLU A 254 -11.40 -15.47 -16.61
CA GLU A 254 -12.67 -16.16 -16.88
C GLU A 254 -12.79 -16.57 -18.35
N GLN A 255 -12.40 -15.69 -19.28
CA GLN A 255 -12.37 -16.00 -20.71
C GLN A 255 -11.30 -17.06 -21.04
N ALA A 256 -10.18 -17.05 -20.34
CA ALA A 256 -9.13 -18.07 -20.47
C ALA A 256 -9.51 -19.43 -19.86
N GLY A 257 -10.64 -19.50 -19.14
CA GLY A 257 -11.10 -20.74 -18.49
C GLY A 257 -10.21 -21.17 -17.32
N TYR A 258 -9.42 -20.26 -16.74
CA TYR A 258 -8.58 -20.57 -15.59
C TYR A 258 -9.43 -20.65 -14.31
N ALA A 259 -9.55 -21.84 -13.75
CA ALA A 259 -10.27 -22.10 -12.51
C ALA A 259 -9.33 -21.99 -11.30
N LEU A 260 -9.67 -21.13 -10.35
CA LEU A 260 -8.94 -21.03 -9.08
C LEU A 260 -9.07 -22.32 -8.29
N ARG A 261 -7.99 -22.80 -7.73
CA ARG A 261 -8.00 -23.92 -6.78
C ARG A 261 -8.54 -23.40 -5.45
N ARG A 262 -9.62 -24.00 -4.97
CA ARG A 262 -10.25 -23.69 -3.67
C ARG A 262 -9.53 -24.40 -2.54
#